data_7ffa13a4aaa10cab5c1ccef61751592b
#
_entry.id   7ffa13a4aaa10cab5c1ccef61751592b
#
_cell.length_a   1.000
_cell.length_b   1.000
_cell.length_c   1.000
_cell.angle_alpha   90.00
_cell.angle_beta   90.00
_cell.angle_gamma   90.00
#
_symmetry.space_group_name_H-M   'P 1'
#
loop_
_entity.id
_entity.type
_entity.pdbx_description
1 polymer ?
#
loop_
_entity_poly.entity_id
_entity_poly.type
_entity_poly.pdbx_seq_one_letter_code
_entity_poly.pdbx_strand_id
1 'polypeptide(L)'
;MSAPWETLLDWWFGTSSDAAEVVAQRNGLWFGKNVCQDADAGGRFGDLVNQALDGGLQEWTAEADGWLALILLLDQLPRMISRDTPRAYAGDARAQRVVREGLEKGFDRQLPPVRRVFAYLVLEHAEDLPSQERAVACFRDLRDQVGGSVRKPFDDFYDYAERHHAVVARFGRFPHRNAILGRPSSEEETAFLREPGSRF
;
A
#
# COMPACT_ATOMS: atom_id res chain seq x y z
N MET A 1 -19.63 20.43 -5.72
CA MET A 1 -18.89 20.28 -4.45
C MET A 1 -17.81 19.26 -4.70
N SER A 2 -16.60 19.50 -4.21
CA SER A 2 -15.47 18.57 -4.26
C SER A 2 -15.82 17.29 -3.52
N ALA A 3 -15.40 16.13 -4.02
CA ALA A 3 -15.62 14.87 -3.32
C ALA A 3 -14.77 14.81 -2.03
N PRO A 4 -15.24 14.15 -0.95
CA PRO A 4 -14.57 14.20 0.35
C PRO A 4 -13.17 13.61 0.37
N TRP A 5 -12.83 12.79 -0.63
CA TRP A 5 -11.51 12.15 -0.77
C TRP A 5 -10.52 12.90 -1.66
N GLU A 6 -10.94 13.93 -2.41
CA GLU A 6 -10.06 14.64 -3.36
C GLU A 6 -8.82 15.23 -2.68
N THR A 7 -8.99 15.88 -1.52
CA THR A 7 -7.86 16.45 -0.78
C THR A 7 -6.80 15.41 -0.42
N LEU A 8 -7.21 14.19 -0.07
CA LEU A 8 -6.29 13.10 0.21
C LEU A 8 -5.58 12.61 -1.06
N LEU A 9 -6.32 12.42 -2.14
CA LEU A 9 -5.74 11.95 -3.40
C LEU A 9 -4.77 12.99 -3.98
N ASP A 10 -5.11 14.28 -3.92
CA ASP A 10 -4.24 15.36 -4.38
C ASP A 10 -2.96 15.47 -3.52
N TRP A 11 -3.09 15.31 -2.21
CA TRP A 11 -1.93 15.28 -1.32
C TRP A 11 -1.03 14.07 -1.59
N TRP A 12 -1.62 12.91 -1.86
CA TRP A 12 -0.88 11.65 -2.09
C TRP A 12 -0.23 11.61 -3.47
N PHE A 13 -0.98 11.92 -4.52
CA PHE A 13 -0.53 11.78 -5.91
C PHE A 13 -0.06 13.08 -6.57
N GLY A 14 -0.40 14.24 -6.02
CA GLY A 14 -0.28 15.52 -6.70
C GLY A 14 -1.37 15.69 -7.76
N THR A 15 -1.24 16.75 -8.54
CA THR A 15 -2.23 17.15 -9.54
C THR A 15 -1.78 16.90 -10.99
N SER A 16 -0.53 16.40 -11.19
CA SER A 16 -0.04 16.07 -12.52
C SER A 16 -0.73 14.84 -13.10
N SER A 17 -1.01 14.85 -14.38
CA SER A 17 -1.48 13.70 -15.14
C SER A 17 -0.33 12.86 -15.72
N ASP A 18 0.91 13.36 -15.69
CA ASP A 18 2.09 12.63 -16.16
C ASP A 18 2.58 11.65 -15.08
N ALA A 19 2.53 10.36 -15.38
CA ALA A 19 2.91 9.31 -14.44
C ALA A 19 4.39 9.38 -14.02
N ALA A 20 5.30 9.79 -14.92
CA ALA A 20 6.72 9.92 -14.61
C ALA A 20 6.97 11.08 -13.64
N GLU A 21 6.29 12.18 -13.85
CA GLU A 21 6.35 13.35 -12.99
C GLU A 21 5.79 13.03 -11.60
N VAL A 22 4.62 12.37 -11.53
CA VAL A 22 4.00 11.94 -10.26
C VAL A 22 4.96 11.05 -9.48
N VAL A 23 5.54 10.02 -10.09
CA VAL A 23 6.49 9.13 -9.42
C VAL A 23 7.72 9.91 -8.96
N ALA A 24 8.32 10.75 -9.81
CA ALA A 24 9.51 11.51 -9.45
C ALA A 24 9.29 12.45 -8.25
N GLN A 25 8.11 13.09 -8.18
CA GLN A 25 7.77 14.03 -7.11
C GLN A 25 7.30 13.35 -5.82
N ARG A 26 6.68 12.18 -5.90
CA ARG A 26 5.97 11.54 -4.78
C ARG A 26 6.67 10.30 -4.22
N ASN A 27 7.62 9.71 -4.91
CA ASN A 27 8.34 8.52 -4.44
C ASN A 27 8.91 8.68 -3.02
N GLY A 28 9.46 9.86 -2.70
CA GLY A 28 9.97 10.17 -1.37
C GLY A 28 8.89 10.25 -0.28
N LEU A 29 7.65 10.64 -0.64
CA LEU A 29 6.50 10.62 0.27
C LEU A 29 6.04 9.18 0.51
N TRP A 30 5.94 8.38 -0.55
CA TRP A 30 5.36 7.04 -0.50
C TRP A 30 6.24 6.03 0.22
N PHE A 31 7.54 6.04 -0.06
CA PHE A 31 8.47 4.99 0.38
C PHE A 31 9.60 5.51 1.27
N GLY A 32 9.64 6.82 1.52
CA GLY A 32 10.59 7.44 2.42
C GLY A 32 10.16 7.32 3.89
N LYS A 33 11.12 7.62 4.78
CA LYS A 33 10.86 7.81 6.22
C LYS A 33 11.17 9.26 6.56
N ASN A 34 10.14 10.10 6.69
CA ASN A 34 10.29 11.52 6.98
C ASN A 34 9.30 11.95 8.07
N VAL A 35 9.83 12.26 9.24
CA VAL A 35 9.04 12.63 10.43
C VAL A 35 8.13 13.85 10.18
N CYS A 36 8.55 14.81 9.35
CA CYS A 36 7.73 15.97 9.03
C CYS A 36 6.53 15.58 8.14
N GLN A 37 6.75 14.69 7.16
CA GLN A 37 5.67 14.17 6.32
C GLN A 37 4.72 13.28 7.12
N ASP A 38 5.24 12.46 8.03
CA ASP A 38 4.43 11.62 8.93
C ASP A 38 3.56 12.49 9.84
N ALA A 39 4.09 13.58 10.38
CA ALA A 39 3.34 14.54 11.20
C ALA A 39 2.28 15.32 10.40
N ASP A 40 2.60 15.75 9.16
CA ASP A 40 1.65 16.40 8.27
C ASP A 40 0.50 15.45 7.89
N ALA A 41 0.80 14.19 7.57
CA ALA A 41 -0.20 13.14 7.34
C ALA A 41 -1.13 12.96 8.54
N GLY A 42 -0.55 12.89 9.75
CA GLY A 42 -1.30 12.76 11.00
C GLY A 42 -2.21 13.95 11.27
N GLY A 43 -1.71 15.18 11.07
CA GLY A 43 -2.49 16.41 11.27
C GLY A 43 -3.62 16.58 10.27
N ARG A 44 -3.44 16.17 9.02
CA ARG A 44 -4.44 16.31 7.96
C ARG A 44 -5.48 15.20 7.96
N PHE A 45 -5.04 13.96 8.15
CA PHE A 45 -5.85 12.78 7.84
C PHE A 45 -6.05 11.84 9.03
N GLY A 46 -5.50 12.15 10.21
CA GLY A 46 -5.60 11.30 11.39
C GLY A 46 -7.03 10.96 11.79
N ASP A 47 -7.95 11.92 11.72
CA ASP A 47 -9.38 11.69 12.02
C ASP A 47 -10.04 10.78 10.98
N LEU A 48 -9.71 10.94 9.69
CA LEU A 48 -10.20 10.04 8.63
C LEU A 48 -9.63 8.63 8.76
N VAL A 49 -8.36 8.50 9.15
CA VAL A 49 -7.75 7.19 9.47
C VAL A 49 -8.49 6.52 10.63
N ASN A 50 -8.79 7.26 11.70
CA ASN A 50 -9.57 6.72 12.83
C ASN A 50 -10.95 6.25 12.38
N GLN A 51 -11.69 7.08 11.63
CA GLN A 51 -12.99 6.72 11.08
C GLN A 51 -12.90 5.46 10.20
N ALA A 52 -11.89 5.38 9.33
CA ALA A 52 -11.68 4.21 8.49
C ALA A 52 -11.36 2.96 9.32
N LEU A 53 -10.50 3.04 10.33
CA LEU A 53 -10.17 1.91 11.21
C LEU A 53 -11.37 1.43 12.03
N ASP A 54 -12.26 2.34 12.42
CA ASP A 54 -13.49 2.07 13.17
C ASP A 54 -14.65 1.55 12.30
N GLY A 55 -14.42 1.35 10.99
CA GLY A 55 -15.41 0.76 10.08
C GLY A 55 -16.23 1.78 9.30
N GLY A 56 -16.02 3.09 9.47
CA GLY A 56 -16.68 4.15 8.72
C GLY A 56 -16.21 4.30 7.28
N LEU A 57 -16.74 5.31 6.57
CA LEU A 57 -16.40 5.66 5.18
C LEU A 57 -16.72 4.56 4.16
N GLN A 58 -17.67 3.67 4.47
CA GLN A 58 -18.05 2.59 3.57
C GLN A 58 -18.67 3.12 2.26
N GLU A 59 -19.33 4.26 2.30
CA GLU A 59 -19.87 4.95 1.13
C GLU A 59 -18.83 5.34 0.10
N TRP A 60 -17.56 5.49 0.49
CA TRP A 60 -16.46 5.79 -0.43
C TRP A 60 -16.19 4.64 -1.42
N THR A 61 -16.63 3.43 -1.11
CA THR A 61 -16.50 2.27 -2.01
C THR A 61 -17.53 2.24 -3.15
N ALA A 62 -18.29 3.32 -3.35
CA ALA A 62 -19.21 3.45 -4.47
C ALA A 62 -18.50 3.81 -5.78
N GLU A 63 -17.33 4.45 -5.71
CA GLU A 63 -16.56 4.95 -6.86
C GLU A 63 -15.08 4.56 -6.75
N ALA A 64 -14.38 4.47 -7.88
CA ALA A 64 -12.99 4.02 -7.93
C ALA A 64 -12.03 4.92 -7.14
N ASP A 65 -12.17 6.25 -7.23
CA ASP A 65 -11.32 7.19 -6.50
C ASP A 65 -11.60 7.16 -4.99
N GLY A 66 -12.86 7.10 -4.57
CA GLY A 66 -13.22 6.94 -3.15
C GLY A 66 -12.73 5.61 -2.58
N TRP A 67 -12.87 4.52 -3.34
CA TRP A 67 -12.34 3.21 -3.00
C TRP A 67 -10.82 3.25 -2.78
N LEU A 68 -10.08 3.90 -3.68
CA LEU A 68 -8.63 4.07 -3.54
C LEU A 68 -8.27 4.90 -2.30
N ALA A 69 -8.98 5.98 -2.07
CA ALA A 69 -8.74 6.82 -0.90
C ALA A 69 -8.98 6.06 0.42
N LEU A 70 -10.04 5.25 0.50
CA LEU A 70 -10.26 4.37 1.66
C LEU A 70 -9.13 3.36 1.85
N ILE A 71 -8.59 2.81 0.77
CA ILE A 71 -7.40 1.94 0.80
C ILE A 71 -6.21 2.67 1.41
N LEU A 72 -5.92 3.91 0.97
CA LEU A 72 -4.83 4.71 1.52
C LEU A 72 -4.99 4.95 3.03
N LEU A 73 -6.22 5.22 3.49
CA LEU A 73 -6.54 5.42 4.91
C LEU A 73 -6.38 4.14 5.74
N LEU A 74 -6.55 2.96 5.14
CA LEU A 74 -6.48 1.67 5.84
C LEU A 74 -5.08 1.05 5.80
N ASP A 75 -4.30 1.30 4.75
CA ASP A 75 -3.02 0.63 4.51
C ASP A 75 -1.82 1.57 4.62
N GLN A 76 -1.77 2.65 3.86
CA GLN A 76 -0.59 3.50 3.74
C GLN A 76 -0.45 4.49 4.90
N LEU A 77 -1.50 5.25 5.21
CA LEU A 77 -1.45 6.29 6.24
C LEU A 77 -1.22 5.74 7.65
N PRO A 78 -1.80 4.59 8.06
CA PRO A 78 -1.45 4.00 9.35
C PRO A 78 0.04 3.65 9.46
N ARG A 79 0.66 3.18 8.37
CA ARG A 79 2.10 2.88 8.30
C ARG A 79 2.98 4.13 8.42
N MET A 80 2.50 5.31 8.01
CA MET A 80 3.18 6.59 8.21
C MET A 80 2.94 7.13 9.63
N ILE A 81 1.68 7.25 10.04
CA ILE A 81 1.27 7.96 11.26
C ILE A 81 1.62 7.17 12.53
N SER A 82 1.62 5.84 12.45
CA SER A 82 1.78 4.93 13.59
C SER A 82 2.97 3.99 13.42
N ARG A 83 4.08 4.49 12.82
CA ARG A 83 5.28 3.68 12.56
C ARG A 83 5.72 2.92 13.82
N ASP A 84 6.21 1.72 13.61
CA ASP A 84 6.77 0.85 14.65
C ASP A 84 5.80 0.50 15.80
N THR A 85 4.49 0.63 15.55
CA THR A 85 3.44 0.20 16.47
C THR A 85 2.46 -0.78 15.82
N PRO A 86 1.74 -1.60 16.60
CA PRO A 86 0.72 -2.50 16.05
C PRO A 86 -0.38 -1.77 15.26
N ARG A 87 -0.63 -0.49 15.59
CA ARG A 87 -1.61 0.34 14.92
C ARG A 87 -1.29 0.56 13.43
N ALA A 88 -0.02 0.52 13.04
CA ALA A 88 0.40 0.60 11.64
C ALA A 88 -0.25 -0.48 10.74
N TYR A 89 -0.64 -1.59 11.33
CA TYR A 89 -1.22 -2.76 10.64
C TYR A 89 -2.71 -2.98 10.98
N ALA A 90 -3.31 -2.11 11.78
CA ALA A 90 -4.69 -2.30 12.26
C ALA A 90 -5.75 -2.32 11.14
N GLY A 91 -5.46 -1.67 10.02
CA GLY A 91 -6.35 -1.60 8.85
C GLY A 91 -6.20 -2.74 7.86
N ASP A 92 -5.14 -3.58 7.94
CA ASP A 92 -4.77 -4.53 6.90
C ASP A 92 -5.92 -5.49 6.51
N ALA A 93 -6.58 -6.09 7.49
CA ALA A 93 -7.67 -7.03 7.23
C ALA A 93 -8.87 -6.38 6.51
N ARG A 94 -9.19 -5.12 6.85
CA ARG A 94 -10.23 -4.36 6.18
C ARG A 94 -9.79 -3.92 4.78
N ALA A 95 -8.57 -3.42 4.64
CA ALA A 95 -8.00 -3.01 3.37
C ALA A 95 -8.04 -4.16 2.35
N GLN A 96 -7.67 -5.37 2.75
CA GLN A 96 -7.72 -6.55 1.90
C GLN A 96 -9.14 -6.90 1.43
N ARG A 97 -10.16 -6.78 2.28
CA ARG A 97 -11.56 -6.98 1.85
C ARG A 97 -11.98 -5.91 0.84
N VAL A 98 -11.72 -4.64 1.17
CA VAL A 98 -12.04 -3.49 0.30
C VAL A 98 -11.37 -3.62 -1.06
N VAL A 99 -10.10 -4.03 -1.09
CA VAL A 99 -9.38 -4.24 -2.36
C VAL A 99 -10.00 -5.36 -3.18
N ARG A 100 -10.25 -6.53 -2.58
CA ARG A 100 -10.84 -7.66 -3.32
C ARG A 100 -12.17 -7.30 -3.95
N GLU A 101 -13.06 -6.67 -3.17
CA GLU A 101 -14.39 -6.22 -3.65
C GLU A 101 -14.28 -5.21 -4.80
N GLY A 102 -13.36 -4.26 -4.73
CA GLY A 102 -13.16 -3.26 -5.78
C GLY A 102 -12.53 -3.85 -7.05
N LEU A 103 -11.60 -4.81 -6.90
CA LEU A 103 -11.03 -5.53 -8.03
C LEU A 103 -12.08 -6.38 -8.78
N GLU A 104 -13.02 -6.98 -8.06
CA GLU A 104 -14.16 -7.70 -8.65
C GLU A 104 -15.09 -6.77 -9.46
N LYS A 105 -15.23 -5.51 -9.01
CA LYS A 105 -15.96 -4.45 -9.70
C LYS A 105 -15.17 -3.81 -10.85
N GLY A 106 -13.88 -4.11 -10.99
CA GLY A 106 -12.98 -3.51 -11.99
C GLY A 106 -12.63 -2.05 -11.72
N PHE A 107 -12.63 -1.62 -10.46
CA PHE A 107 -12.30 -0.24 -10.08
C PHE A 107 -10.85 0.11 -10.38
N ASP A 108 -9.93 -0.83 -10.22
CA ASP A 108 -8.52 -0.64 -10.60
C ASP A 108 -8.36 -0.22 -12.07
N ARG A 109 -9.14 -0.79 -12.98
CA ARG A 109 -9.09 -0.48 -14.42
C ARG A 109 -9.58 0.92 -14.77
N GLN A 110 -10.31 1.58 -13.87
CA GLN A 110 -10.76 2.95 -14.01
C GLN A 110 -9.69 3.95 -13.55
N LEU A 111 -8.66 3.48 -12.85
CA LEU A 111 -7.59 4.31 -12.30
C LEU A 111 -6.37 4.38 -13.23
N PRO A 112 -5.65 5.53 -13.24
CA PRO A 112 -4.34 5.63 -13.87
C PRO A 112 -3.36 4.60 -13.32
N PRO A 113 -2.36 4.14 -14.09
CA PRO A 113 -1.41 3.10 -13.68
C PRO A 113 -0.75 3.35 -12.32
N VAL A 114 -0.28 4.57 -12.03
CA VAL A 114 0.36 4.91 -10.76
C VAL A 114 -0.58 4.75 -9.57
N ARG A 115 -1.86 5.06 -9.72
CA ARG A 115 -2.85 4.90 -8.65
C ARG A 115 -3.16 3.44 -8.35
N ARG A 116 -3.13 2.56 -9.38
CA ARG A 116 -3.32 1.10 -9.22
C ARG A 116 -2.27 0.46 -8.34
N VAL A 117 -1.03 0.99 -8.34
CA VAL A 117 0.05 0.50 -7.48
C VAL A 117 -0.42 0.39 -6.03
N PHE A 118 -1.12 1.41 -5.51
CA PHE A 118 -1.54 1.45 -4.10
C PHE A 118 -2.68 0.49 -3.77
N ALA A 119 -3.50 0.10 -4.74
CA ALA A 119 -4.45 -0.98 -4.57
C ALA A 119 -3.74 -2.35 -4.51
N TYR A 120 -2.74 -2.55 -5.36
CA TYR A 120 -2.00 -3.82 -5.42
C TYR A 120 -1.01 -4.00 -4.26
N LEU A 121 -0.48 -2.91 -3.67
CA LEU A 121 0.31 -2.95 -2.44
C LEU A 121 -0.46 -3.61 -1.28
N VAL A 122 -1.78 -3.44 -1.20
CA VAL A 122 -2.57 -4.11 -0.14
C VAL A 122 -2.53 -5.63 -0.27
N LEU A 123 -2.53 -6.16 -1.49
CA LEU A 123 -2.35 -7.60 -1.73
C LEU A 123 -0.93 -8.04 -1.38
N GLU A 124 0.07 -7.23 -1.73
CA GLU A 124 1.48 -7.44 -1.41
C GLU A 124 1.74 -7.43 0.11
N HIS A 125 0.97 -6.65 0.86
CA HIS A 125 1.06 -6.58 2.32
C HIS A 125 0.38 -7.75 3.05
N ALA A 126 -0.35 -8.61 2.36
CA ALA A 126 -1.05 -9.75 2.95
C ALA A 126 -0.08 -10.88 3.36
N GLU A 127 -0.32 -11.48 4.52
CA GLU A 127 0.45 -12.63 4.99
C GLU A 127 -0.22 -13.95 4.56
N ASP A 128 -0.66 -14.03 3.29
CA ASP A 128 -1.20 -15.25 2.68
C ASP A 128 -0.73 -15.40 1.22
N LEU A 129 -0.41 -16.62 0.84
CA LEU A 129 0.19 -16.91 -0.47
C LEU A 129 -0.73 -16.58 -1.65
N PRO A 130 -2.05 -16.87 -1.63
CA PRO A 130 -2.94 -16.49 -2.73
C PRO A 130 -2.99 -14.97 -3.01
N SER A 131 -2.97 -14.14 -1.96
CA SER A 131 -2.91 -12.68 -2.12
C SER A 131 -1.56 -12.24 -2.71
N GLN A 132 -0.46 -12.84 -2.29
CA GLN A 132 0.87 -12.58 -2.82
C GLN A 132 0.98 -12.94 -4.31
N GLU A 133 0.51 -14.12 -4.70
CA GLU A 133 0.47 -14.56 -6.10
C GLU A 133 -0.37 -13.59 -6.96
N ARG A 134 -1.50 -13.13 -6.44
CA ARG A 134 -2.34 -12.13 -7.11
C ARG A 134 -1.63 -10.79 -7.23
N ALA A 135 -0.92 -10.33 -6.19
CA ALA A 135 -0.11 -9.11 -6.23
C ALA A 135 0.94 -9.18 -7.36
N VAL A 136 1.74 -10.24 -7.39
CA VAL A 136 2.76 -10.45 -8.43
C VAL A 136 2.14 -10.42 -9.83
N ALA A 137 0.99 -11.09 -10.04
CA ALA A 137 0.29 -11.06 -11.31
C ALA A 137 -0.18 -9.65 -11.69
N CYS A 138 -0.80 -8.92 -10.75
CA CYS A 138 -1.26 -7.54 -10.97
C CYS A 138 -0.12 -6.59 -11.30
N PHE A 139 1.00 -6.65 -10.57
CA PHE A 139 2.17 -5.79 -10.82
C PHE A 139 2.86 -6.14 -12.15
N ARG A 140 2.95 -7.42 -12.52
CA ARG A 140 3.46 -7.83 -13.82
C ARG A 140 2.61 -7.27 -14.95
N ASP A 141 1.29 -7.45 -14.88
CA ASP A 141 0.36 -6.97 -15.89
C ASP A 141 0.37 -5.44 -15.99
N LEU A 142 0.50 -4.75 -14.85
CA LEU A 142 0.61 -3.30 -14.80
C LEU A 142 1.92 -2.80 -15.43
N ARG A 143 3.05 -3.43 -15.09
CA ARG A 143 4.36 -3.17 -15.69
C ARG A 143 4.33 -3.32 -17.21
N ASP A 144 3.65 -4.35 -17.70
CA ASP A 144 3.61 -4.65 -19.14
C ASP A 144 2.70 -3.68 -19.94
N GLN A 145 1.81 -2.95 -19.24
CA GLN A 145 0.95 -1.89 -19.81
C GLN A 145 1.67 -0.54 -19.95
N VAL A 146 2.77 -0.32 -19.26
CA VAL A 146 3.50 0.95 -19.27
C VAL A 146 4.78 0.85 -20.07
N GLY A 147 5.22 1.98 -20.62
CA GLY A 147 6.46 2.07 -21.40
C GLY A 147 7.16 3.41 -21.21
N GLY A 148 8.23 3.66 -21.97
CA GLY A 148 8.95 4.92 -21.94
C GLY A 148 9.60 5.22 -20.58
N SER A 149 9.54 6.47 -20.15
CA SER A 149 10.21 6.98 -18.93
C SER A 149 9.68 6.40 -17.63
N VAL A 150 8.44 5.86 -17.63
CA VAL A 150 7.84 5.27 -16.42
C VAL A 150 8.13 3.80 -16.25
N ARG A 151 8.73 3.12 -17.23
CA ARG A 151 8.97 1.68 -17.19
C ARG A 151 9.77 1.28 -15.96
N LYS A 152 10.88 1.99 -15.67
CA LYS A 152 11.79 1.62 -14.58
C LYS A 152 11.12 1.60 -13.19
N PRO A 153 10.34 2.62 -12.76
CA PRO A 153 9.57 2.53 -11.51
C PRO A 153 8.63 1.33 -11.44
N PHE A 154 8.00 0.94 -12.54
CA PHE A 154 7.08 -0.20 -12.55
C PHE A 154 7.82 -1.55 -12.55
N ASP A 155 9.02 -1.63 -13.12
CA ASP A 155 9.91 -2.78 -12.93
C ASP A 155 10.27 -2.92 -11.45
N ASP A 156 10.60 -1.82 -10.75
CA ASP A 156 10.92 -1.83 -9.33
C ASP A 156 9.72 -2.27 -8.47
N PHE A 157 8.50 -1.81 -8.74
CA PHE A 157 7.29 -2.28 -8.03
C PHE A 157 7.07 -3.78 -8.23
N TYR A 158 7.27 -4.28 -9.45
CA TYR A 158 7.16 -5.72 -9.72
C TYR A 158 8.23 -6.53 -8.97
N ASP A 159 9.49 -6.09 -8.97
CA ASP A 159 10.58 -6.73 -8.24
C ASP A 159 10.31 -6.78 -6.72
N TYR A 160 9.72 -5.70 -6.17
CA TYR A 160 9.31 -5.68 -4.77
C TYR A 160 8.19 -6.68 -4.47
N ALA A 161 7.20 -6.81 -5.35
CA ALA A 161 6.13 -7.80 -5.19
C ALA A 161 6.69 -9.24 -5.22
N GLU A 162 7.64 -9.56 -6.09
CA GLU A 162 8.32 -10.87 -6.10
C GLU A 162 9.08 -11.13 -4.80
N ARG A 163 9.74 -10.12 -4.25
CA ARG A 163 10.46 -10.24 -2.97
C ARG A 163 9.52 -10.46 -1.79
N HIS A 164 8.39 -9.75 -1.73
CA HIS A 164 7.36 -9.98 -0.70
C HIS A 164 6.78 -11.38 -0.80
N HIS A 165 6.43 -11.81 -2.02
CA HIS A 165 5.97 -13.16 -2.27
C HIS A 165 6.96 -14.22 -1.78
N ALA A 166 8.26 -14.07 -2.09
CA ALA A 166 9.29 -15.01 -1.67
C ALA A 166 9.38 -15.13 -0.14
N VAL A 167 9.22 -14.02 0.59
CA VAL A 167 9.22 -14.03 2.06
C VAL A 167 7.99 -14.74 2.62
N VAL A 168 6.80 -14.45 2.10
CA VAL A 168 5.57 -15.12 2.56
C VAL A 168 5.54 -16.59 2.14
N ALA A 169 6.05 -16.94 0.97
CA ALA A 169 6.20 -18.33 0.54
C ALA A 169 7.12 -19.14 1.48
N ARG A 170 8.19 -18.49 2.00
CA ARG A 170 9.16 -19.13 2.91
C ARG A 170 8.67 -19.25 4.34
N PHE A 171 8.07 -18.18 4.88
CA PHE A 171 7.76 -18.06 6.31
C PHE A 171 6.25 -18.07 6.63
N GLY A 172 5.38 -17.96 5.62
CA GLY A 172 3.94 -17.80 5.80
C GLY A 172 3.53 -16.44 6.38
N ARG A 173 4.50 -15.55 6.60
CA ARG A 173 4.30 -14.23 7.22
C ARG A 173 5.52 -13.33 6.95
N PHE A 174 5.42 -12.06 7.35
CA PHE A 174 6.54 -11.13 7.33
C PHE A 174 7.28 -11.11 8.69
N PRO A 175 8.49 -11.70 8.80
CA PRO A 175 9.24 -11.77 10.05
C PRO A 175 9.54 -10.39 10.68
N HIS A 176 9.73 -9.34 9.86
CA HIS A 176 10.01 -7.99 10.35
C HIS A 176 8.86 -7.39 11.17
N ARG A 177 7.62 -7.90 11.04
CA ARG A 177 6.46 -7.46 11.83
C ARG A 177 6.39 -8.18 13.19
N ASN A 178 7.14 -9.27 13.39
CA ASN A 178 6.97 -10.10 14.57
C ASN A 178 7.14 -9.34 15.88
N ALA A 179 8.23 -8.57 16.01
CA ALA A 179 8.50 -7.80 17.23
C ALA A 179 7.40 -6.76 17.52
N ILE A 180 6.92 -6.06 16.47
CA ILE A 180 5.88 -5.04 16.58
C ILE A 180 4.54 -5.66 16.98
N LEU A 181 4.22 -6.84 16.43
CA LEU A 181 2.96 -7.54 16.68
C LEU A 181 3.01 -8.51 17.88
N GLY A 182 4.12 -8.51 18.64
CA GLY A 182 4.28 -9.40 19.79
C GLY A 182 4.34 -10.90 19.43
N ARG A 183 4.75 -11.23 18.20
CA ARG A 183 4.90 -12.61 17.72
C ARG A 183 6.34 -13.10 17.96
N PRO A 184 6.55 -14.32 18.46
CA PRO A 184 7.89 -14.89 18.56
C PRO A 184 8.46 -15.18 17.16
N SER A 185 9.75 -14.89 16.96
CA SER A 185 10.47 -15.29 15.74
C SER A 185 11.13 -16.64 15.91
N SER A 186 11.12 -17.47 14.86
CA SER A 186 11.91 -18.68 14.79
C SER A 186 13.42 -18.35 14.65
N GLU A 187 14.29 -19.36 14.81
CA GLU A 187 15.73 -19.18 14.57
C GLU A 187 16.00 -18.80 13.10
N GLU A 188 15.26 -19.42 12.17
CA GLU A 188 15.38 -19.14 10.74
C GLU A 188 14.92 -17.72 10.41
N GLU A 189 13.79 -17.24 10.95
CA GLU A 189 13.35 -15.85 10.79
C GLU A 189 14.34 -14.86 11.41
N THR A 190 14.92 -15.20 12.56
CA THR A 190 15.95 -14.36 13.21
C THR A 190 17.21 -14.27 12.36
N ALA A 191 17.64 -15.36 11.71
CA ALA A 191 18.76 -15.35 10.78
C ALA A 191 18.43 -14.48 9.53
N PHE A 192 17.26 -14.66 8.94
CA PHE A 192 16.81 -13.88 7.81
C PHE A 192 16.77 -12.37 8.10
N LEU A 193 16.31 -11.95 9.29
CA LEU A 193 16.23 -10.55 9.67
C LEU A 193 17.61 -9.83 9.80
N ARG A 194 18.70 -10.58 9.75
CA ARG A 194 20.08 -10.03 9.69
C ARG A 194 20.57 -9.80 8.27
N GLU A 195 19.89 -10.33 7.28
CA GLU A 195 20.23 -10.19 5.87
C GLU A 195 19.87 -8.78 5.37
N PRO A 196 20.69 -8.17 4.47
CA PRO A 196 20.32 -6.92 3.81
C PRO A 196 19.01 -7.07 3.03
N GLY A 197 18.10 -6.09 3.15
CA GLY A 197 16.82 -6.11 2.42
C GLY A 197 15.76 -7.06 2.99
N SER A 198 15.96 -7.60 4.20
CA SER A 198 14.99 -8.43 4.91
C SER A 198 13.81 -7.65 5.53
N ARG A 199 13.87 -6.34 5.48
CA ARG A 199 12.83 -5.42 5.99
C ARG A 199 12.32 -4.55 4.84
N PHE A 200 11.03 -4.47 4.71
CA PHE A 200 10.32 -3.69 3.71
C PHE A 200 9.81 -2.38 4.29
#